data_153eed76538dbc353868ca9b1940f054
#
_entry.id   153eed76538dbc353868ca9b1940f054
#
_cell.length_a   1.000
_cell.length_b   1.000
_cell.length_c   1.000
_cell.angle_alpha   90.00
_cell.angle_beta   90.00
_cell.angle_gamma   90.00
#
_symmetry.space_group_name_H-M   'P 1'
#
loop_
_entity.id
_entity.type
_entity.pdbx_description
1 polymer ?
#
loop_
_entity_poly.entity_id
_entity_poly.type
_entity_poly.pdbx_seq_one_letter_code
_entity_poly.pdbx_strand_id
1 'polypeptide(L)'
;MEELAFLERIEKGMQEFNVFYPKRLLYMFHTALKSASLSPLSVLSGVSRTGKSELPKLYAHFGGLNFLSIAVQPTWDSPESLMGYFNAIENKFDATEFLRFFIQTTLSNNEEPYGLKEAMNIVLLDEMNLAHIELYFAEFLSKLEIKRSKETNISIKLGTGLTWELPLGDNLLFVGTMNEDESTKMLSDKVLDRAFCLNFERPKELISKQQKPLPSNDEYLKVETFNRWINKKGDQEAKLEGKYKKLTEEINERLSACRRSIGHRVWQSMSAYMHNHPLVLHASDKDKALEFAYEECLVLKIFPKLRGVQTRNNQHLTKIQNLLKDFSVSSDFKQAMENDFNQFVE
;
A
#
# COMPACT_ATOMS: atom_id res chain seq x y z
N MET A 1 -3.73 -18.49 -14.19
CA MET A 1 -2.36 -18.40 -13.63
C MET A 1 -2.49 -18.56 -12.12
N GLU A 2 -1.70 -19.43 -11.53
CA GLU A 2 -1.64 -19.59 -10.08
C GLU A 2 -0.85 -18.44 -9.45
N GLU A 3 -1.23 -18.01 -8.26
CA GLU A 3 -0.65 -16.84 -7.58
C GLU A 3 0.86 -16.97 -7.34
N LEU A 4 1.30 -18.15 -6.87
CA LEU A 4 2.74 -18.38 -6.63
C LEU A 4 3.57 -18.32 -7.92
N ALA A 5 3.07 -18.92 -9.02
CA ALA A 5 3.74 -18.84 -10.31
C ALA A 5 3.82 -17.39 -10.85
N PHE A 6 2.81 -16.56 -10.55
CA PHE A 6 2.85 -15.14 -10.85
C PHE A 6 3.96 -14.42 -10.08
N LEU A 7 4.08 -14.67 -8.77
CA LEU A 7 5.13 -14.06 -7.95
C LEU A 7 6.54 -14.54 -8.34
N GLU A 8 6.69 -15.83 -8.65
CA GLU A 8 7.96 -16.39 -9.15
C GLU A 8 8.38 -15.77 -10.49
N ARG A 9 7.43 -15.52 -11.40
CA ARG A 9 7.71 -14.81 -12.64
C ARG A 9 8.23 -13.40 -12.40
N ILE A 10 7.62 -12.66 -11.49
CA ILE A 10 8.05 -11.30 -11.13
C ILE A 10 9.44 -11.33 -10.50
N GLU A 11 9.66 -12.20 -9.53
CA GLU A 11 10.97 -12.36 -8.85
C GLU A 11 12.08 -12.67 -9.87
N LYS A 12 11.84 -13.64 -10.74
CA LYS A 12 12.79 -14.02 -11.81
C LYS A 12 13.06 -12.88 -12.77
N GLY A 13 12.02 -12.18 -13.23
CA GLY A 13 12.18 -11.02 -14.12
C GLY A 13 13.01 -9.91 -13.47
N MET A 14 12.78 -9.59 -12.19
CA MET A 14 13.59 -8.63 -11.45
C MET A 14 15.05 -9.08 -11.34
N GLN A 15 15.32 -10.37 -11.05
CA GLN A 15 16.67 -10.94 -10.98
C GLN A 15 17.42 -10.88 -12.33
N GLU A 16 16.75 -11.20 -13.43
CA GLU A 16 17.30 -11.07 -14.78
C GLU A 16 17.65 -9.61 -15.12
N PHE A 17 16.98 -8.68 -14.45
CA PHE A 17 17.22 -7.25 -14.56
C PHE A 17 18.28 -6.72 -13.58
N ASN A 18 18.97 -7.61 -12.84
CA ASN A 18 19.93 -7.30 -11.78
C ASN A 18 19.32 -6.45 -10.64
N VAL A 19 18.04 -6.62 -10.36
CA VAL A 19 17.37 -6.00 -9.20
C VAL A 19 16.90 -7.10 -8.26
N PHE A 20 17.37 -7.03 -7.03
CA PHE A 20 17.12 -8.05 -6.01
C PHE A 20 16.37 -7.42 -4.85
N TYR A 21 15.15 -7.92 -4.61
CA TYR A 21 14.40 -7.63 -3.39
C TYR A 21 14.28 -8.89 -2.55
N PRO A 22 14.28 -8.79 -1.21
CA PRO A 22 13.93 -9.93 -0.36
C PRO A 22 12.56 -10.49 -0.78
N LYS A 23 12.44 -11.80 -0.90
CA LYS A 23 11.19 -12.47 -1.27
C LYS A 23 10.04 -12.06 -0.32
N ARG A 24 10.35 -11.89 0.96
CA ARG A 24 9.42 -11.37 1.97
C ARG A 24 8.83 -10.02 1.54
N LEU A 25 9.66 -9.07 1.11
CA LEU A 25 9.20 -7.73 0.70
C LEU A 25 8.24 -7.80 -0.51
N LEU A 26 8.55 -8.66 -1.50
CA LEU A 26 7.67 -8.88 -2.65
C LEU A 26 6.32 -9.46 -2.21
N TYR A 27 6.31 -10.42 -1.29
CA TYR A 27 5.08 -11.02 -0.76
C TYR A 27 4.28 -10.02 0.07
N MET A 28 4.94 -9.22 0.92
CA MET A 28 4.32 -8.14 1.69
C MET A 28 3.66 -7.12 0.75
N PHE A 29 4.35 -6.69 -0.30
CA PHE A 29 3.82 -5.75 -1.28
C PHE A 29 2.60 -6.32 -2.01
N HIS A 30 2.70 -7.53 -2.52
CA HIS A 30 1.59 -8.21 -3.19
C HIS A 30 0.36 -8.37 -2.27
N THR A 31 0.58 -8.77 -1.02
CA THR A 31 -0.50 -8.95 -0.03
C THR A 31 -1.16 -7.61 0.32
N ALA A 32 -0.38 -6.54 0.44
CA ALA A 32 -0.90 -5.19 0.65
C ALA A 32 -1.81 -4.76 -0.51
N LEU A 33 -1.40 -4.99 -1.77
CA LEU A 33 -2.22 -4.72 -2.95
C LEU A 33 -3.52 -5.54 -2.97
N LYS A 34 -3.49 -6.83 -2.62
CA LYS A 34 -4.69 -7.67 -2.50
C LYS A 34 -5.64 -7.20 -1.40
N SER A 35 -5.13 -6.53 -0.39
CA SER A 35 -5.89 -6.02 0.74
C SER A 35 -6.40 -4.58 0.52
N ALA A 36 -6.28 -4.04 -0.70
CA ALA A 36 -6.63 -2.66 -1.04
C ALA A 36 -8.10 -2.30 -0.79
N SER A 37 -9.01 -3.27 -0.82
CA SER A 37 -10.43 -3.05 -0.47
C SER A 37 -10.61 -2.57 0.98
N LEU A 38 -9.72 -2.91 1.89
CA LEU A 38 -9.76 -2.53 3.31
C LEU A 38 -8.68 -1.51 3.69
N SER A 39 -7.55 -1.52 3.02
CA SER A 39 -6.45 -0.57 3.20
C SER A 39 -5.94 -0.13 1.82
N PRO A 40 -6.56 0.92 1.23
CA PRO A 40 -6.44 1.21 -0.19
C PRO A 40 -5.08 1.76 -0.63
N LEU A 41 -4.20 2.08 0.30
CA LEU A 41 -2.91 2.68 0.03
C LEU A 41 -1.77 1.77 0.51
N SER A 42 -0.80 1.49 -0.37
CA SER A 42 0.46 0.85 -0.02
C SER A 42 1.57 1.90 -0.02
N VAL A 43 2.16 2.18 1.15
CA VAL A 43 3.22 3.19 1.30
C VAL A 43 4.57 2.51 1.41
N LEU A 44 5.51 2.89 0.55
CA LEU A 44 6.88 2.42 0.55
C LEU A 44 7.76 3.49 1.18
N SER A 45 8.18 3.29 2.43
CA SER A 45 8.96 4.25 3.20
C SER A 45 10.43 3.85 3.31
N GLY A 46 11.27 4.79 3.66
CA GLY A 46 12.71 4.56 3.88
C GLY A 46 13.58 5.65 3.29
N VAL A 47 14.90 5.49 3.42
CA VAL A 47 15.87 6.46 2.91
C VAL A 47 15.82 6.58 1.39
N SER A 48 16.26 7.72 0.86
CA SER A 48 16.32 7.96 -0.58
C SER A 48 17.22 6.91 -1.28
N ARG A 49 16.85 6.56 -2.52
CA ARG A 49 17.61 5.65 -3.41
C ARG A 49 17.70 4.18 -2.96
N THR A 50 16.74 3.70 -2.19
CA THR A 50 16.63 2.28 -1.79
C THR A 50 15.82 1.41 -2.75
N GLY A 51 15.34 1.96 -3.86
CA GLY A 51 14.55 1.21 -4.86
C GLY A 51 13.04 1.23 -4.62
N LYS A 52 12.54 2.13 -3.75
CA LYS A 52 11.10 2.25 -3.44
C LYS A 52 10.23 2.42 -4.69
N SER A 53 10.55 3.36 -5.56
CA SER A 53 9.79 3.63 -6.80
C SER A 53 10.00 2.55 -7.87
N GLU A 54 11.12 1.82 -7.81
CA GLU A 54 11.43 0.76 -8.76
C GLU A 54 10.64 -0.52 -8.49
N LEU A 55 10.35 -0.86 -7.22
CA LEU A 55 9.58 -2.07 -6.89
C LEU A 55 8.20 -2.09 -7.56
N PRO A 56 7.32 -1.09 -7.40
CA PRO A 56 6.00 -1.10 -8.04
C PRO A 56 6.08 -1.05 -9.57
N LYS A 57 7.08 -0.37 -10.13
CA LYS A 57 7.31 -0.33 -11.59
C LYS A 57 7.68 -1.70 -12.14
N LEU A 58 8.64 -2.39 -11.53
CA LEU A 58 9.05 -3.73 -11.97
C LEU A 58 7.98 -4.78 -11.66
N TYR A 59 7.29 -4.66 -10.53
CA TYR A 59 6.14 -5.50 -10.20
C TYR A 59 5.05 -5.39 -11.27
N ALA A 60 4.70 -4.16 -11.67
CA ALA A 60 3.72 -3.92 -12.72
C ALA A 60 4.20 -4.48 -14.06
N HIS A 61 5.45 -4.20 -14.43
CA HIS A 61 6.02 -4.64 -15.71
C HIS A 61 6.02 -6.17 -15.86
N PHE A 62 6.65 -6.89 -14.92
CA PHE A 62 6.73 -8.36 -14.97
C PHE A 62 5.42 -9.05 -14.60
N GLY A 63 4.54 -8.36 -13.86
CA GLY A 63 3.20 -8.81 -13.52
C GLY A 63 2.17 -8.60 -14.62
N GLY A 64 2.44 -7.75 -15.60
CA GLY A 64 1.48 -7.38 -16.64
C GLY A 64 0.40 -6.42 -16.14
N LEU A 65 0.73 -5.50 -15.24
CA LEU A 65 -0.17 -4.42 -14.83
C LEU A 65 0.20 -3.14 -15.58
N ASN A 66 -0.81 -2.33 -15.88
CA ASN A 66 -0.52 -0.97 -16.35
C ASN A 66 0.00 -0.12 -15.20
N PHE A 67 0.89 0.80 -15.51
CA PHE A 67 1.61 1.57 -14.49
C PHE A 67 1.70 3.04 -14.87
N LEU A 68 1.28 3.91 -13.95
CA LEU A 68 1.46 5.35 -14.04
C LEU A 68 2.22 5.83 -12.81
N SER A 69 3.33 6.55 -13.02
CA SER A 69 4.09 7.20 -11.95
C SER A 69 3.89 8.71 -12.01
N ILE A 70 3.52 9.30 -10.89
CA ILE A 70 3.24 10.74 -10.76
C ILE A 70 4.13 11.29 -9.65
N ALA A 71 4.99 12.25 -10.00
CA ALA A 71 5.80 12.97 -9.03
C ALA A 71 4.94 14.01 -8.31
N VAL A 72 4.76 13.84 -7.00
CA VAL A 72 4.03 14.80 -6.16
C VAL A 72 4.87 16.06 -5.99
N GLN A 73 4.24 17.23 -6.12
CA GLN A 73 4.93 18.50 -5.98
C GLN A 73 4.61 19.15 -4.62
N PRO A 74 5.56 19.87 -4.01
CA PRO A 74 5.36 20.52 -2.71
C PRO A 74 4.21 21.54 -2.69
N THR A 75 3.80 22.03 -3.87
CA THR A 75 2.73 23.02 -4.07
C THR A 75 1.34 22.41 -4.13
N TRP A 76 1.20 21.08 -4.06
CA TRP A 76 -0.11 20.44 -4.13
C TRP A 76 -0.91 20.63 -2.84
N ASP A 77 -2.01 21.34 -2.92
CA ASP A 77 -2.85 21.73 -1.80
C ASP A 77 -4.35 21.40 -1.96
N SER A 78 -4.73 20.85 -3.12
CA SER A 78 -6.13 20.57 -3.45
C SER A 78 -6.27 19.36 -4.40
N PRO A 79 -7.46 18.75 -4.51
CA PRO A 79 -7.72 17.66 -5.47
C PRO A 79 -7.47 18.03 -6.92
N GLU A 80 -7.61 19.31 -7.28
CA GLU A 80 -7.34 19.83 -8.60
C GLU A 80 -5.87 19.67 -9.01
N SER A 81 -4.95 19.68 -8.04
CA SER A 81 -3.52 19.42 -8.29
C SER A 81 -3.31 18.03 -8.89
N LEU A 82 -4.12 17.04 -8.48
CA LEU A 82 -4.04 15.65 -8.99
C LEU A 82 -4.90 15.44 -10.23
N MET A 83 -6.09 16.04 -10.29
CA MET A 83 -7.11 15.77 -11.32
C MET A 83 -7.05 16.72 -12.50
N GLY A 84 -6.63 17.96 -12.28
CA GLY A 84 -6.76 19.06 -13.21
C GLY A 84 -7.86 20.03 -12.82
N TYR A 85 -8.01 21.08 -13.58
CA TYR A 85 -8.92 22.17 -13.28
C TYR A 85 -9.59 22.74 -14.53
N PHE A 86 -10.74 23.41 -14.33
CA PHE A 86 -11.41 24.12 -15.40
C PHE A 86 -10.76 25.49 -15.64
N ASN A 87 -10.21 25.67 -16.83
CA ASN A 87 -9.66 26.94 -17.29
C ASN A 87 -10.77 27.83 -17.89
N ALA A 88 -11.23 28.82 -17.12
CA ALA A 88 -12.32 29.69 -17.53
C ALA A 88 -11.95 30.61 -18.71
N ILE A 89 -10.66 30.90 -18.93
CA ILE A 89 -10.20 31.74 -20.03
C ILE A 89 -10.31 31.01 -21.36
N GLU A 90 -9.86 29.76 -21.37
CA GLU A 90 -9.91 28.90 -22.58
C GLU A 90 -11.22 28.11 -22.70
N ASN A 91 -12.09 28.22 -21.70
CA ASN A 91 -13.34 27.47 -21.60
C ASN A 91 -13.18 25.97 -21.81
N LYS A 92 -12.11 25.39 -21.24
CA LYS A 92 -11.81 23.97 -21.32
C LYS A 92 -11.31 23.44 -19.99
N PHE A 93 -11.41 22.11 -19.80
CA PHE A 93 -10.83 21.41 -18.66
C PHE A 93 -9.41 20.98 -18.99
N ASP A 94 -8.42 21.43 -18.19
CA ASP A 94 -7.03 21.03 -18.31
C ASP A 94 -6.79 19.78 -17.44
N ALA A 95 -6.95 18.61 -18.08
CA ALA A 95 -6.79 17.31 -17.43
C ALA A 95 -5.31 16.98 -17.22
N THR A 96 -4.99 16.48 -16.01
CA THR A 96 -3.66 15.93 -15.70
C THR A 96 -3.47 14.57 -16.38
N GLU A 97 -2.24 14.06 -16.35
CA GLU A 97 -1.93 12.71 -16.78
C GLU A 97 -2.68 11.66 -15.95
N PHE A 98 -2.79 11.89 -14.63
CA PHE A 98 -3.57 11.02 -13.74
C PHE A 98 -5.03 10.91 -14.17
N LEU A 99 -5.71 12.06 -14.41
CA LEU A 99 -7.12 12.02 -14.80
C LEU A 99 -7.32 11.26 -16.11
N ARG A 100 -6.45 11.47 -17.09
CA ARG A 100 -6.52 10.76 -18.38
C ARG A 100 -6.38 9.25 -18.18
N PHE A 101 -5.40 8.83 -17.39
CA PHE A 101 -5.22 7.41 -17.03
C PHE A 101 -6.41 6.85 -16.26
N PHE A 102 -6.94 7.61 -15.29
CA PHE A 102 -8.11 7.21 -14.51
C PHE A 102 -9.34 6.99 -15.40
N ILE A 103 -9.60 7.87 -16.37
CA ILE A 103 -10.67 7.69 -17.36
C ILE A 103 -10.46 6.37 -18.13
N GLN A 104 -9.26 6.09 -18.62
CA GLN A 104 -8.97 4.84 -19.33
C GLN A 104 -9.32 3.59 -18.47
N THR A 105 -9.09 3.63 -17.15
CA THR A 105 -9.44 2.52 -16.25
C THR A 105 -10.94 2.28 -16.12
N THR A 106 -11.78 3.21 -16.54
CA THR A 106 -13.25 3.09 -16.53
C THR A 106 -13.83 2.60 -17.86
N LEU A 107 -13.05 2.68 -18.94
CA LEU A 107 -13.46 2.33 -20.30
C LEU A 107 -13.06 0.88 -20.64
N SER A 108 -13.99 0.17 -21.27
CA SER A 108 -13.71 -1.19 -21.79
C SER A 108 -12.88 -1.12 -23.07
N ASN A 109 -11.92 -2.03 -23.20
CA ASN A 109 -11.13 -2.18 -24.42
C ASN A 109 -11.97 -2.62 -25.65
N ASN A 110 -13.16 -3.17 -25.43
CA ASN A 110 -14.09 -3.51 -26.51
C ASN A 110 -14.81 -2.28 -27.08
N GLU A 111 -14.94 -1.22 -26.27
CA GLU A 111 -15.63 0.02 -26.65
C GLU A 111 -14.65 1.07 -27.15
N GLU A 112 -13.50 1.17 -26.47
CA GLU A 112 -12.42 2.12 -26.78
C GLU A 112 -11.07 1.40 -26.84
N PRO A 113 -10.26 1.57 -27.91
CA PRO A 113 -8.99 0.84 -28.08
C PRO A 113 -7.98 1.03 -26.95
N TYR A 114 -8.15 2.09 -26.14
CA TYR A 114 -7.26 2.43 -25.02
C TYR A 114 -7.92 2.18 -23.66
N GLY A 115 -9.04 1.45 -23.61
CA GLY A 115 -9.72 1.10 -22.39
C GLY A 115 -8.92 0.10 -21.55
N LEU A 116 -8.84 0.33 -20.23
CA LEU A 116 -8.05 -0.46 -19.28
C LEU A 116 -8.93 -1.09 -18.18
N LYS A 117 -10.24 -1.12 -18.38
CA LYS A 117 -11.22 -1.59 -17.38
C LYS A 117 -11.00 -3.05 -16.98
N GLU A 118 -10.64 -3.91 -17.92
CA GLU A 118 -10.44 -5.35 -17.72
C GLU A 118 -9.05 -5.69 -17.17
N ALA A 119 -8.12 -4.72 -17.15
CA ALA A 119 -6.75 -4.91 -16.69
C ALA A 119 -6.54 -4.33 -15.28
N MET A 120 -5.60 -4.90 -14.53
CA MET A 120 -5.12 -4.31 -13.28
C MET A 120 -4.19 -3.13 -13.56
N ASN A 121 -4.33 -2.08 -12.77
CA ASN A 121 -3.64 -0.81 -12.95
C ASN A 121 -3.02 -0.35 -11.63
N ILE A 122 -1.80 0.18 -11.66
CA ILE A 122 -1.12 0.77 -10.50
C ILE A 122 -0.85 2.25 -10.78
N VAL A 123 -1.23 3.11 -9.85
CA VAL A 123 -0.80 4.50 -9.78
C VAL A 123 0.20 4.65 -8.64
N LEU A 124 1.39 5.10 -8.97
CA LEU A 124 2.43 5.46 -8.03
C LEU A 124 2.43 6.97 -7.79
N LEU A 125 2.16 7.38 -6.55
CA LEU A 125 2.37 8.74 -6.05
C LEU A 125 3.81 8.83 -5.53
N ASP A 126 4.73 9.25 -6.39
CA ASP A 126 6.15 9.30 -6.03
C ASP A 126 6.44 10.51 -5.16
N GLU A 127 7.16 10.30 -4.05
CA GLU A 127 7.42 11.29 -3.00
C GLU A 127 6.13 11.91 -2.43
N MET A 128 5.12 11.07 -2.16
CA MET A 128 3.77 11.48 -1.77
C MET A 128 3.71 12.42 -0.55
N ASN A 129 4.74 12.44 0.27
CA ASN A 129 4.83 13.25 1.48
C ASN A 129 5.55 14.60 1.28
N LEU A 130 5.86 15.01 0.05
CA LEU A 130 6.28 16.39 -0.25
C LEU A 130 5.13 17.39 -0.02
N ALA A 131 3.90 16.97 -0.24
CA ALA A 131 2.70 17.73 0.07
C ALA A 131 1.84 17.00 1.13
N HIS A 132 0.82 17.68 1.64
CA HIS A 132 -0.15 17.03 2.54
C HIS A 132 -1.12 16.16 1.74
N ILE A 133 -0.95 14.85 1.82
CA ILE A 133 -1.80 13.88 1.09
C ILE A 133 -3.29 14.04 1.42
N GLU A 134 -3.61 14.47 2.62
CA GLU A 134 -4.98 14.75 3.06
C GLU A 134 -5.65 15.89 2.28
N LEU A 135 -4.90 16.70 1.56
CA LEU A 135 -5.41 17.78 0.74
C LEU A 135 -5.63 17.31 -0.69
N TYR A 136 -4.59 16.88 -1.39
CA TYR A 136 -4.68 16.55 -2.81
C TYR A 136 -5.31 15.18 -3.10
N PHE A 137 -5.27 14.24 -2.13
CA PHE A 137 -5.81 12.89 -2.27
C PHE A 137 -7.06 12.65 -1.40
N ALA A 138 -7.60 13.70 -0.78
CA ALA A 138 -8.71 13.63 0.19
C ALA A 138 -9.94 12.91 -0.34
N GLU A 139 -10.34 13.20 -1.57
CA GLU A 139 -11.52 12.60 -2.19
C GLU A 139 -11.33 11.09 -2.38
N PHE A 140 -10.17 10.67 -2.88
CA PHE A 140 -9.84 9.24 -3.02
C PHE A 140 -9.81 8.53 -1.67
N LEU A 141 -9.18 9.10 -0.65
CA LEU A 141 -9.16 8.51 0.70
C LEU A 141 -10.57 8.31 1.26
N SER A 142 -11.48 9.24 1.00
CA SER A 142 -12.86 9.15 1.44
C SER A 142 -13.67 8.15 0.63
N LYS A 143 -13.57 8.22 -0.69
CA LYS A 143 -14.37 7.38 -1.61
C LYS A 143 -13.94 5.92 -1.60
N LEU A 144 -12.65 5.63 -1.52
CA LEU A 144 -12.11 4.27 -1.36
C LEU A 144 -12.58 3.61 -0.06
N GLU A 145 -12.86 4.40 0.96
CA GLU A 145 -13.47 3.89 2.18
C GLU A 145 -14.95 3.52 1.99
N ILE A 146 -15.72 4.38 1.35
CA ILE A 146 -17.15 4.16 1.08
C ILE A 146 -17.36 2.97 0.14
N LYS A 147 -16.45 2.76 -0.80
CA LYS A 147 -16.46 1.67 -1.77
C LYS A 147 -16.56 0.28 -1.15
N ARG A 148 -16.17 0.10 0.10
CA ARG A 148 -16.34 -1.17 0.84
C ARG A 148 -17.80 -1.63 0.92
N SER A 149 -18.76 -0.72 0.87
CA SER A 149 -20.18 -1.00 1.07
C SER A 149 -21.04 -0.74 -0.15
N LYS A 150 -20.56 0.05 -1.11
CA LYS A 150 -21.31 0.38 -2.33
C LYS A 150 -20.38 0.89 -3.44
N GLU A 151 -20.85 0.77 -4.68
CA GLU A 151 -20.22 1.44 -5.82
C GLU A 151 -20.08 2.94 -5.55
N THR A 152 -18.95 3.50 -5.97
CA THR A 152 -18.57 4.86 -5.62
C THR A 152 -17.97 5.55 -6.83
N ASN A 153 -18.33 6.81 -7.03
CA ASN A 153 -17.82 7.65 -8.10
C ASN A 153 -16.96 8.78 -7.55
N ILE A 154 -16.00 9.21 -8.35
CA ILE A 154 -15.24 10.45 -8.19
C ILE A 154 -15.93 11.53 -9.02
N SER A 155 -16.20 12.68 -8.41
CA SER A 155 -16.93 13.80 -9.03
C SER A 155 -15.95 14.83 -9.56
N ILE A 156 -16.00 15.12 -10.87
CA ILE A 156 -15.13 16.10 -11.52
C ILE A 156 -15.98 17.28 -12.01
N LYS A 157 -15.66 18.48 -11.55
CA LYS A 157 -16.32 19.73 -11.98
C LYS A 157 -15.72 20.22 -13.29
N LEU A 158 -16.45 20.08 -14.39
CA LEU A 158 -16.02 20.43 -15.75
C LEU A 158 -16.28 21.89 -16.15
N GLY A 159 -16.79 22.71 -15.25
CA GLY A 159 -17.14 24.10 -15.50
C GLY A 159 -18.37 24.54 -14.73
N THR A 160 -19.04 25.60 -15.16
CA THR A 160 -20.22 26.14 -14.50
C THR A 160 -21.42 25.18 -14.58
N GLY A 161 -21.64 24.43 -13.48
CA GLY A 161 -22.79 23.54 -13.33
C GLY A 161 -22.67 22.17 -13.97
N LEU A 162 -21.55 21.84 -14.63
CA LEU A 162 -21.30 20.50 -15.20
C LEU A 162 -20.41 19.69 -14.26
N THR A 163 -20.89 18.48 -13.91
CA THR A 163 -20.11 17.50 -13.11
C THR A 163 -20.10 16.19 -13.87
N TRP A 164 -18.92 15.58 -13.92
CA TRP A 164 -18.74 14.24 -14.46
C TRP A 164 -18.45 13.25 -13.33
N GLU A 165 -19.20 12.17 -13.28
CA GLU A 165 -19.09 11.11 -12.29
C GLU A 165 -18.33 9.93 -12.90
N LEU A 166 -17.10 9.67 -12.43
CA LEU A 166 -16.26 8.57 -12.87
C LEU A 166 -16.31 7.42 -11.85
N PRO A 167 -16.66 6.19 -12.27
CA PRO A 167 -16.70 5.04 -11.37
C PRO A 167 -15.30 4.67 -10.90
N LEU A 168 -15.14 4.45 -9.58
CA LEU A 168 -13.89 4.01 -8.98
C LEU A 168 -13.85 2.48 -8.96
N GLY A 169 -13.22 1.87 -9.97
CA GLY A 169 -13.13 0.43 -10.16
C GLY A 169 -12.17 -0.30 -9.21
N ASP A 170 -12.32 -1.63 -9.03
CA ASP A 170 -11.41 -2.49 -8.26
C ASP A 170 -10.09 -2.78 -8.99
N ASN A 171 -10.02 -2.37 -10.24
CA ASN A 171 -8.89 -2.52 -11.12
C ASN A 171 -7.79 -1.46 -10.92
N LEU A 172 -7.99 -0.48 -10.01
CA LEU A 172 -7.07 0.62 -9.76
C LEU A 172 -6.49 0.53 -8.34
N LEU A 173 -5.18 0.36 -8.26
CA LEU A 173 -4.40 0.24 -7.03
C LEU A 173 -3.52 1.47 -6.83
N PHE A 174 -3.42 1.95 -5.59
CA PHE A 174 -2.61 3.11 -5.25
C PHE A 174 -1.40 2.73 -4.40
N VAL A 175 -0.25 3.19 -4.84
CA VAL A 175 1.03 3.04 -4.14
C VAL A 175 1.62 4.43 -3.94
N GLY A 176 2.21 4.69 -2.79
CA GLY A 176 2.94 5.93 -2.55
C GLY A 176 4.37 5.63 -2.12
N THR A 177 5.35 6.42 -2.55
CA THR A 177 6.68 6.40 -1.94
C THR A 177 6.84 7.56 -0.98
N MET A 178 7.65 7.36 0.03
CA MET A 178 7.91 8.35 1.04
C MET A 178 9.39 8.32 1.43
N ASN A 179 10.06 9.47 1.39
CA ASN A 179 11.39 9.63 1.95
C ASN A 179 11.27 10.01 3.43
N GLU A 180 12.12 9.42 4.27
CA GLU A 180 12.17 9.69 5.71
C GLU A 180 13.33 10.65 6.01
N ASP A 181 13.30 11.83 5.39
CA ASP A 181 14.22 12.92 5.65
C ASP A 181 13.53 14.07 6.40
N GLU A 182 14.33 15.01 6.92
CA GLU A 182 13.84 16.12 7.76
C GLU A 182 12.95 17.11 7.00
N SER A 183 12.99 17.10 5.67
CA SER A 183 12.27 18.05 4.82
C SER A 183 10.84 17.62 4.45
N THR A 184 10.45 16.39 4.78
CA THR A 184 9.20 15.78 4.33
C THR A 184 8.09 15.81 5.39
N LYS A 185 6.83 15.78 4.93
CA LYS A 185 5.65 15.75 5.81
C LYS A 185 5.47 14.37 6.44
N MET A 186 5.14 14.33 7.72
CA MET A 186 4.73 13.08 8.36
C MET A 186 3.30 12.73 7.95
N LEU A 187 3.04 11.43 7.75
CA LEU A 187 1.68 10.95 7.52
C LEU A 187 0.87 11.03 8.81
N SER A 188 -0.35 11.54 8.72
CA SER A 188 -1.27 11.55 9.85
C SER A 188 -1.79 10.15 10.18
N ASP A 189 -2.28 9.95 11.41
CA ASP A 189 -2.93 8.69 11.81
C ASP A 189 -4.09 8.33 10.88
N LYS A 190 -4.80 9.32 10.35
CA LYS A 190 -5.89 9.14 9.40
C LYS A 190 -5.45 8.45 8.10
N VAL A 191 -4.25 8.75 7.62
CA VAL A 191 -3.65 8.11 6.44
C VAL A 191 -3.06 6.75 6.81
N LEU A 192 -2.35 6.65 7.95
CA LEU A 192 -1.77 5.41 8.43
C LEU A 192 -2.82 4.31 8.65
N ASP A 193 -4.01 4.66 9.14
CA ASP A 193 -5.12 3.72 9.29
C ASP A 193 -5.59 3.11 7.95
N ARG A 194 -5.35 3.81 6.84
CA ARG A 194 -5.73 3.43 5.47
C ARG A 194 -4.57 2.91 4.63
N ALA A 195 -3.38 2.83 5.19
CA ALA A 195 -2.18 2.42 4.49
C ALA A 195 -1.55 1.16 5.10
N PHE A 196 -0.90 0.34 4.27
CA PHE A 196 0.16 -0.56 4.70
C PHE A 196 1.50 0.12 4.43
N CYS A 197 2.31 0.30 5.48
CA CYS A 197 3.60 0.98 5.37
C CYS A 197 4.73 -0.05 5.32
N LEU A 198 5.31 -0.24 4.14
CA LEU A 198 6.45 -1.12 3.91
C LEU A 198 7.73 -0.31 4.04
N ASN A 199 8.59 -0.72 4.97
CA ASN A 199 9.88 -0.07 5.14
C ASN A 199 10.95 -0.70 4.24
N PHE A 200 11.74 0.15 3.59
CA PHE A 200 12.90 -0.23 2.80
C PHE A 200 14.15 0.01 3.61
N GLU A 201 14.84 -1.08 3.93
CA GLU A 201 16.13 -1.04 4.62
C GLU A 201 17.19 -0.31 3.81
N ARG A 202 18.19 0.19 4.51
CA ARG A 202 19.38 0.70 3.83
C ARG A 202 20.10 -0.45 3.14
N PRO A 203 20.53 -0.28 1.88
CA PRO A 203 21.28 -1.32 1.20
C PRO A 203 22.58 -1.60 1.95
N LYS A 204 22.83 -2.87 2.28
CA LYS A 204 24.09 -3.31 2.93
C LYS A 204 25.27 -3.21 1.97
N GLU A 205 25.00 -3.32 0.67
CA GLU A 205 26.02 -3.20 -0.39
C GLU A 205 25.54 -2.22 -1.47
N LEU A 206 26.46 -1.38 -1.95
CA LEU A 206 26.19 -0.47 -3.05
C LEU A 206 26.41 -1.19 -4.37
N ILE A 207 25.32 -1.47 -5.09
CA ILE A 207 25.36 -2.15 -6.37
C ILE A 207 25.37 -1.11 -7.49
N SER A 208 26.33 -1.20 -8.41
CA SER A 208 26.34 -0.40 -9.62
C SER A 208 25.26 -0.90 -10.57
N LYS A 209 24.12 -0.20 -10.61
CA LYS A 209 22.98 -0.54 -11.47
C LYS A 209 23.32 -0.26 -12.94
N GLN A 210 23.40 -1.29 -13.77
CA GLN A 210 23.36 -1.12 -15.23
C GLN A 210 21.89 -1.00 -15.64
N GLN A 211 21.49 0.16 -16.13
CA GLN A 211 20.16 0.33 -16.69
C GLN A 211 20.09 -0.39 -18.04
N LYS A 212 19.28 -1.45 -18.10
CA LYS A 212 18.88 -2.10 -19.35
C LYS A 212 17.48 -1.59 -19.74
N PRO A 213 17.15 -1.48 -21.03
CA PRO A 213 15.77 -1.25 -21.43
C PRO A 213 14.90 -2.43 -20.97
N LEU A 214 13.73 -2.15 -20.42
CA LEU A 214 12.77 -3.21 -20.08
C LEU A 214 12.30 -3.90 -21.34
N PRO A 215 12.22 -5.24 -21.38
CA PRO A 215 11.68 -5.97 -22.53
C PRO A 215 10.21 -5.60 -22.75
N SER A 216 9.69 -5.69 -23.98
CA SER A 216 8.25 -5.54 -24.21
C SER A 216 7.48 -6.64 -23.47
N ASN A 217 6.34 -6.27 -22.90
CA ASN A 217 5.41 -7.22 -22.31
C ASN A 217 4.02 -6.98 -22.90
N ASP A 218 3.54 -7.92 -23.68
CA ASP A 218 2.23 -7.83 -24.37
C ASP A 218 1.10 -8.50 -23.55
N GLU A 219 1.43 -9.18 -22.45
CA GLU A 219 0.46 -9.80 -21.55
C GLU A 219 0.00 -8.82 -20.48
N TYR A 220 -1.31 -8.78 -20.22
CA TYR A 220 -1.86 -8.02 -19.12
C TYR A 220 -2.57 -8.89 -18.07
N LEU A 221 -2.46 -8.50 -16.80
CA LEU A 221 -3.14 -9.15 -15.70
C LEU A 221 -4.60 -8.72 -15.66
N LYS A 222 -5.52 -9.69 -15.90
CA LYS A 222 -6.97 -9.44 -15.83
C LYS A 222 -7.44 -9.23 -14.38
N VAL A 223 -8.37 -8.31 -14.20
CA VAL A 223 -9.05 -8.06 -12.90
C VAL A 223 -9.64 -9.34 -12.32
N GLU A 224 -10.28 -10.17 -13.13
CA GLU A 224 -10.87 -11.44 -12.70
C GLU A 224 -9.80 -12.41 -12.14
N THR A 225 -8.61 -12.44 -12.74
CA THR A 225 -7.51 -13.28 -12.27
C THR A 225 -6.99 -12.81 -10.92
N PHE A 226 -6.76 -11.50 -10.78
CA PHE A 226 -6.31 -10.91 -9.51
C PHE A 226 -7.34 -11.12 -8.39
N ASN A 227 -8.63 -10.91 -8.68
CA ASN A 227 -9.72 -11.09 -7.72
C ASN A 227 -9.90 -12.54 -7.26
N ARG A 228 -9.50 -13.54 -8.06
CA ARG A 228 -9.49 -14.96 -7.64
C ARG A 228 -8.45 -15.27 -6.56
N TRP A 229 -7.41 -14.45 -6.45
CA TRP A 229 -6.39 -14.59 -5.39
C TRP A 229 -6.81 -13.94 -4.08
N ILE A 230 -7.88 -13.13 -4.09
CA ILE A 230 -8.40 -12.48 -2.89
C ILE A 230 -9.30 -13.47 -2.14
N ASN A 231 -8.86 -13.86 -0.94
CA ASN A 231 -9.62 -14.77 -0.10
C ASN A 231 -10.83 -14.07 0.52
N LYS A 232 -12.00 -14.69 0.35
CA LYS A 232 -13.21 -14.30 1.09
C LYS A 232 -13.25 -15.18 2.34
N LYS A 233 -12.98 -14.56 3.48
CA LYS A 233 -12.88 -15.16 4.80
C LYS A 233 -13.96 -16.21 5.09
N GLY A 234 -13.53 -17.44 5.47
CA GLY A 234 -14.40 -18.51 5.92
C GLY A 234 -14.46 -18.66 7.44
N ASP A 235 -15.45 -19.42 7.96
CA ASP A 235 -15.67 -19.61 9.42
C ASP A 235 -14.50 -20.26 10.16
N GLN A 236 -13.74 -21.15 9.52
CA GLN A 236 -12.57 -21.80 10.14
C GLN A 236 -11.42 -20.81 10.37
N GLU A 237 -11.23 -19.89 9.45
CA GLU A 237 -10.19 -18.87 9.52
C GLU A 237 -10.47 -17.87 10.64
N ALA A 238 -11.75 -17.58 10.92
CA ALA A 238 -12.17 -16.72 12.02
C ALA A 238 -11.77 -17.29 13.41
N LYS A 239 -11.69 -18.61 13.57
CA LYS A 239 -11.28 -19.25 14.84
C LYS A 239 -9.78 -19.14 15.06
N LEU A 240 -8.96 -19.39 14.02
CA LEU A 240 -7.50 -19.27 14.08
C LEU A 240 -7.06 -17.82 14.38
N GLU A 241 -7.78 -16.86 13.83
CA GLU A 241 -7.54 -15.44 14.04
C GLU A 241 -7.82 -14.96 15.48
N GLY A 242 -8.65 -15.68 16.23
CA GLY A 242 -9.09 -15.28 17.56
C GLY A 242 -7.96 -15.04 18.56
N LYS A 243 -6.85 -15.81 18.46
CA LYS A 243 -5.62 -15.63 19.26
C LYS A 243 -4.99 -14.25 18.97
N TYR A 244 -4.82 -13.91 17.71
CA TYR A 244 -4.18 -12.66 17.27
C TYR A 244 -5.05 -11.44 17.52
N LYS A 245 -6.38 -11.61 17.47
CA LYS A 245 -7.33 -10.56 17.84
C LYS A 245 -7.18 -10.17 19.31
N LYS A 246 -7.16 -11.15 20.22
CA LYS A 246 -6.96 -10.90 21.65
C LYS A 246 -5.63 -10.21 21.93
N LEU A 247 -4.54 -10.69 21.31
CA LEU A 247 -3.23 -10.08 21.45
C LEU A 247 -3.22 -8.63 20.93
N THR A 248 -3.90 -8.37 19.81
CA THR A 248 -4.03 -7.01 19.27
C THR A 248 -4.84 -6.11 20.20
N GLU A 249 -5.89 -6.63 20.85
CA GLU A 249 -6.67 -5.89 21.86
C GLU A 249 -5.80 -5.52 23.08
N GLU A 250 -4.97 -6.44 23.57
CA GLU A 250 -4.03 -6.17 24.66
C GLU A 250 -2.96 -5.14 24.28
N ILE A 251 -2.40 -5.23 23.05
CA ILE A 251 -1.49 -4.23 22.50
C ILE A 251 -2.20 -2.88 22.41
N ASN A 252 -3.45 -2.84 21.93
CA ASN A 252 -4.22 -1.62 21.75
C ASN A 252 -4.51 -0.89 23.08
N GLU A 253 -4.71 -1.61 24.18
CA GLU A 253 -4.81 -0.99 25.51
C GLU A 253 -3.54 -0.19 25.83
N ARG A 254 -2.36 -0.69 25.50
CA ARG A 254 -1.07 -0.02 25.75
C ARG A 254 -0.85 1.13 24.77
N LEU A 255 -1.23 0.95 23.49
CA LEU A 255 -1.21 2.03 22.50
C LEU A 255 -2.10 3.18 22.88
N SER A 256 -3.29 2.90 23.45
CA SER A 256 -4.23 3.93 23.93
C SER A 256 -3.62 4.83 24.98
N ALA A 257 -2.82 4.26 25.90
CA ALA A 257 -2.09 5.03 26.89
C ALA A 257 -1.00 5.94 26.27
N CYS A 258 -0.48 5.56 25.10
CA CYS A 258 0.43 6.38 24.28
C CYS A 258 -0.32 7.32 23.34
N ARG A 259 -1.64 7.43 23.41
CA ARG A 259 -2.51 8.19 22.49
C ARG A 259 -2.40 7.74 21.01
N ARG A 260 -2.17 6.45 20.80
CA ARG A 260 -1.98 5.81 19.48
C ARG A 260 -2.90 4.62 19.27
N SER A 261 -4.11 4.65 19.79
CA SER A 261 -5.07 3.56 19.64
C SER A 261 -5.39 3.21 18.18
N ILE A 262 -5.73 1.94 17.96
CA ILE A 262 -6.22 1.45 16.69
C ILE A 262 -7.73 1.18 16.76
N GLY A 263 -8.42 1.50 15.69
CA GLY A 263 -9.85 1.24 15.55
C GLY A 263 -10.14 -0.09 14.83
N HIS A 264 -11.43 -0.42 14.73
CA HIS A 264 -11.91 -1.63 14.06
C HIS A 264 -11.38 -1.80 12.62
N ARG A 265 -11.19 -0.69 11.89
CA ARG A 265 -10.67 -0.71 10.52
C ARG A 265 -9.27 -1.28 10.41
N VAL A 266 -8.39 -0.86 11.32
CA VAL A 266 -7.00 -1.34 11.33
C VAL A 266 -7.02 -2.86 11.56
N TRP A 267 -7.80 -3.34 12.54
CA TRP A 267 -7.96 -4.77 12.77
C TRP A 267 -8.51 -5.50 11.53
N GLN A 268 -9.58 -4.97 10.90
CA GLN A 268 -10.15 -5.57 9.69
C GLN A 268 -9.12 -5.66 8.55
N SER A 269 -8.28 -4.63 8.38
CA SER A 269 -7.23 -4.65 7.36
C SER A 269 -6.10 -5.63 7.69
N MET A 270 -5.72 -5.78 8.98
CA MET A 270 -4.77 -6.80 9.43
C MET A 270 -5.31 -8.21 9.19
N SER A 271 -6.57 -8.45 9.55
CA SER A 271 -7.26 -9.71 9.30
C SER A 271 -7.27 -10.06 7.80
N ALA A 272 -7.68 -9.11 6.95
CA ALA A 272 -7.66 -9.33 5.51
C ALA A 272 -6.24 -9.60 4.97
N TYR A 273 -5.25 -8.88 5.45
CA TYR A 273 -3.85 -9.11 5.08
C TYR A 273 -3.42 -10.53 5.42
N MET A 274 -3.64 -10.97 6.66
CA MET A 274 -3.27 -12.32 7.11
C MET A 274 -3.89 -13.40 6.21
N HIS A 275 -5.19 -13.27 5.89
CA HIS A 275 -5.90 -14.28 5.09
C HIS A 275 -5.58 -14.18 3.59
N ASN A 276 -5.10 -13.05 3.12
CA ASN A 276 -4.66 -12.86 1.72
C ASN A 276 -3.17 -13.15 1.51
N HIS A 277 -2.41 -13.44 2.58
CA HIS A 277 -0.99 -13.69 2.43
C HIS A 277 -0.74 -15.01 1.66
N PRO A 278 0.10 -15.01 0.59
CA PRO A 278 0.30 -16.19 -0.25
C PRO A 278 0.76 -17.43 0.54
N LEU A 279 1.61 -17.24 1.55
CA LEU A 279 2.05 -18.34 2.41
C LEU A 279 0.91 -18.94 3.22
N VAL A 280 -0.07 -18.15 3.66
CA VAL A 280 -1.24 -18.65 4.40
C VAL A 280 -2.18 -19.43 3.49
N LEU A 281 -2.37 -18.97 2.25
CA LEU A 281 -3.22 -19.64 1.28
C LEU A 281 -2.68 -21.01 0.87
N HIS A 282 -1.36 -21.17 0.80
CA HIS A 282 -0.70 -22.35 0.25
C HIS A 282 0.08 -23.17 1.30
N ALA A 283 0.05 -22.80 2.59
CA ALA A 283 0.76 -23.49 3.65
C ALA A 283 0.10 -24.83 4.05
N SER A 284 0.93 -25.80 4.35
CA SER A 284 0.52 -27.02 5.07
C SER A 284 0.28 -26.75 6.57
N ASP A 285 1.10 -25.87 7.18
CA ASP A 285 0.97 -25.38 8.56
C ASP A 285 0.41 -23.96 8.55
N LYS A 286 -0.92 -23.86 8.63
CA LYS A 286 -1.63 -22.58 8.61
C LYS A 286 -1.39 -21.73 9.85
N ASP A 287 -1.17 -22.36 11.02
CA ASP A 287 -0.96 -21.61 12.27
C ASP A 287 0.34 -20.83 12.21
N LYS A 288 1.42 -21.50 11.77
CA LYS A 288 2.73 -20.85 11.62
C LYS A 288 2.73 -19.78 10.53
N ALA A 289 2.04 -20.03 9.42
CA ALA A 289 1.93 -19.06 8.35
C ALA A 289 1.12 -17.82 8.78
N LEU A 290 0.03 -18.00 9.55
CA LEU A 290 -0.75 -16.91 10.13
C LEU A 290 0.05 -16.10 11.15
N GLU A 291 0.88 -16.76 11.97
CA GLU A 291 1.78 -16.10 12.91
C GLU A 291 2.74 -15.18 12.17
N PHE A 292 3.38 -15.67 11.13
CA PHE A 292 4.26 -14.89 10.27
C PHE A 292 3.56 -13.68 9.63
N ALA A 293 2.36 -13.90 9.05
CA ALA A 293 1.57 -12.82 8.47
C ALA A 293 1.08 -11.79 9.52
N TYR A 294 0.81 -12.25 10.75
CA TYR A 294 0.48 -11.34 11.86
C TYR A 294 1.66 -10.47 12.28
N GLU A 295 2.85 -11.04 12.38
CA GLU A 295 4.07 -10.28 12.65
C GLU A 295 4.31 -9.19 11.61
N GLU A 296 4.09 -9.51 10.33
CA GLU A 296 4.14 -8.50 9.26
C GLU A 296 3.09 -7.40 9.45
N CYS A 297 1.88 -7.75 9.88
CA CYS A 297 0.86 -6.75 10.19
C CYS A 297 1.29 -5.79 11.30
N LEU A 298 2.00 -6.26 12.33
CA LEU A 298 2.53 -5.41 13.39
C LEU A 298 3.52 -4.39 12.81
N VAL A 299 4.42 -4.85 11.94
CA VAL A 299 5.41 -3.97 11.27
C VAL A 299 4.72 -2.97 10.33
N LEU A 300 3.73 -3.42 9.56
CA LEU A 300 3.09 -2.61 8.52
C LEU A 300 2.05 -1.62 9.05
N LYS A 301 1.44 -1.90 10.19
CA LYS A 301 0.28 -1.15 10.71
C LYS A 301 0.48 -0.54 12.09
N ILE A 302 1.21 -1.21 12.96
CA ILE A 302 1.36 -0.79 14.36
C ILE A 302 2.62 0.05 14.56
N PHE A 303 3.77 -0.42 14.08
CA PHE A 303 5.03 0.30 14.26
C PHE A 303 5.00 1.72 13.67
N PRO A 304 4.43 1.97 12.46
CA PRO A 304 4.33 3.33 11.93
C PRO A 304 3.60 4.32 12.83
N LYS A 305 2.63 3.84 13.62
CA LYS A 305 1.88 4.68 14.57
C LYS A 305 2.69 5.08 15.79
N LEU A 306 3.73 4.34 16.12
CA LEU A 306 4.59 4.61 17.29
C LEU A 306 5.64 5.68 17.01
N ARG A 307 5.78 6.11 15.76
CA ARG A 307 6.68 7.20 15.39
C ARG A 307 6.38 8.47 16.20
N GLY A 308 7.42 9.04 16.81
CA GLY A 308 7.32 10.23 17.65
C GLY A 308 6.74 9.97 19.06
N VAL A 309 6.50 8.72 19.44
CA VAL A 309 6.20 8.35 20.81
C VAL A 309 7.51 8.33 21.61
N GLN A 310 7.50 8.99 22.79
CA GLN A 310 8.66 8.95 23.69
C GLN A 310 8.94 7.51 24.12
N THR A 311 10.12 6.99 23.81
CA THR A 311 10.51 5.60 24.08
C THR A 311 11.20 5.43 25.44
N ARG A 312 11.98 6.44 25.89
CA ARG A 312 12.72 6.38 27.14
C ARG A 312 11.77 6.26 28.35
N ASN A 313 12.00 5.23 29.19
CA ASN A 313 11.21 4.94 30.39
C ASN A 313 9.70 4.75 30.13
N ASN A 314 9.31 4.36 28.92
CA ASN A 314 7.91 4.14 28.59
C ASN A 314 7.47 2.71 28.98
N GLN A 315 6.80 2.60 30.13
CA GLN A 315 6.32 1.32 30.65
C GLN A 315 5.31 0.63 29.71
N HIS A 316 4.57 1.37 28.90
CA HIS A 316 3.58 0.82 27.98
C HIS A 316 4.26 0.12 26.80
N LEU A 317 5.31 0.73 26.24
CA LEU A 317 6.11 0.10 25.18
C LEU A 317 6.86 -1.13 25.70
N THR A 318 7.42 -1.08 26.92
CA THR A 318 8.04 -2.26 27.55
C THR A 318 7.01 -3.40 27.73
N LYS A 319 5.76 -3.09 28.07
CA LYS A 319 4.70 -4.11 28.17
C LYS A 319 4.36 -4.70 26.80
N ILE A 320 4.29 -3.86 25.72
CA ILE A 320 4.11 -4.36 24.35
C ILE A 320 5.28 -5.30 23.97
N GLN A 321 6.52 -4.92 24.25
CA GLN A 321 7.69 -5.77 23.99
C GLN A 321 7.57 -7.13 24.70
N ASN A 322 7.10 -7.14 25.95
CA ASN A 322 6.88 -8.39 26.70
C ASN A 322 5.75 -9.26 26.09
N LEU A 323 4.70 -8.67 25.53
CA LEU A 323 3.65 -9.39 24.82
C LEU A 323 4.18 -10.03 23.53
N LEU A 324 5.18 -9.43 22.91
CA LEU A 324 5.81 -9.89 21.67
C LEU A 324 7.02 -10.79 21.87
N LYS A 325 7.42 -11.12 23.10
CA LYS A 325 8.67 -11.83 23.42
C LYS A 325 8.86 -13.17 22.70
N ASP A 326 7.76 -13.88 22.45
CA ASP A 326 7.74 -15.20 21.83
C ASP A 326 7.63 -15.13 20.29
N PHE A 327 7.54 -13.93 19.72
CA PHE A 327 7.46 -13.66 18.30
C PHE A 327 8.82 -13.22 17.72
N SER A 328 9.08 -13.52 16.46
CA SER A 328 10.33 -13.13 15.79
C SER A 328 10.45 -11.59 15.68
N VAL A 329 9.33 -10.89 15.56
CA VAL A 329 9.23 -9.43 15.49
C VAL A 329 9.64 -8.72 16.80
N SER A 330 9.90 -9.46 17.88
CA SER A 330 10.30 -8.88 19.18
C SER A 330 11.66 -8.16 19.11
N SER A 331 12.60 -8.70 18.35
CA SER A 331 13.90 -8.06 18.10
C SER A 331 13.73 -6.75 17.35
N ASP A 332 12.88 -6.78 16.34
CA ASP A 332 12.55 -5.65 15.47
C ASP A 332 11.90 -4.52 16.28
N PHE A 333 10.96 -4.89 17.15
CA PHE A 333 10.30 -3.94 18.04
C PHE A 333 11.30 -3.27 19.00
N LYS A 334 12.23 -4.06 19.58
CA LYS A 334 13.28 -3.54 20.47
C LYS A 334 14.17 -2.55 19.75
N GLN A 335 14.62 -2.89 18.56
CA GLN A 335 15.48 -2.03 17.74
C GLN A 335 14.73 -0.76 17.31
N ALA A 336 13.45 -0.88 16.92
CA ALA A 336 12.61 0.27 16.61
C ALA A 336 12.45 1.21 17.82
N MET A 337 12.31 0.67 19.03
CA MET A 337 12.28 1.46 20.26
C MET A 337 13.61 2.21 20.51
N GLU A 338 14.73 1.58 20.27
CA GLU A 338 16.07 2.20 20.43
C GLU A 338 16.27 3.37 19.46
N ASN A 339 15.62 3.32 18.29
CA ASN A 339 15.64 4.33 17.24
C ASN A 339 14.43 5.28 17.28
N ASP A 340 13.68 5.33 18.39
CA ASP A 340 12.45 6.15 18.56
C ASP A 340 11.41 5.92 17.45
N PHE A 341 11.33 4.71 16.89
CA PHE A 341 10.50 4.34 15.74
C PHE A 341 10.72 5.22 14.50
N ASN A 342 11.83 5.91 14.39
CA ASN A 342 12.18 6.73 13.23
C ASN A 342 12.72 5.89 12.07
N GLN A 343 13.22 4.69 12.37
CA GLN A 343 13.62 3.68 11.37
C GLN A 343 12.99 2.36 11.79
N PHE A 344 12.05 1.87 10.99
CA PHE A 344 11.47 0.56 11.21
C PHE A 344 12.43 -0.48 10.68
N VAL A 345 13.06 -1.17 11.59
CA VAL A 345 13.60 -2.52 11.49
C VAL A 345 14.62 -2.79 10.37
N GLU A 346 15.75 -3.27 10.77
CA GLU A 346 16.69 -4.01 9.92
C GLU A 346 16.16 -5.40 9.53
#